data_a81c59572c97f8faf6b2bde220d0c7b8
#
_entry.id   a81c59572c97f8faf6b2bde220d0c7b8
#
_cell.length_a   1.000
_cell.length_b   1.000
_cell.length_c   1.000
_cell.angle_alpha   90.00
_cell.angle_beta   90.00
_cell.angle_gamma   90.00
#
_symmetry.space_group_name_H-M   'P 1'
#
loop_
_entity.id
_entity.type
_entity.pdbx_description
1 polymer ?
#
loop_
_entity_poly.entity_id
_entity_poly.type
_entity_poly.pdbx_seq_one_letter_code
_entity_poly.pdbx_strand_id
1 'polypeptide(L)'
;MRTHESLYQRACKVIPGGVNSPVRAFNGVGGTPLYVESGKGSKIRTADGRTLTDFCCSWGAMILGHAHDEVTAAISAQAAKGTTFGINTPDEVLFAERLRARVPSLERVRLVNSGTEAVMTALRIARGVTGRKRIIKFDGCYHGHSDSMLVSAGSGLLTGGTVSSLGVS
;
A
#
# COMPACT_ATOMS: atom_id res chain seq x y z
N MET A 1 2.12 28.80 -9.93
CA MET A 1 2.65 27.97 -8.82
C MET A 1 1.69 26.80 -8.62
N ARG A 2 2.20 25.57 -8.45
CA ARG A 2 1.38 24.41 -8.07
C ARG A 2 1.15 24.48 -6.56
N THR A 3 -0.04 24.91 -6.13
CA THR A 3 -0.43 24.86 -4.71
C THR A 3 -1.17 23.57 -4.41
N HIS A 4 -1.16 23.13 -3.16
CA HIS A 4 -1.93 21.97 -2.73
C HIS A 4 -3.40 22.12 -3.08
N GLU A 5 -3.97 23.28 -2.83
CA GLU A 5 -5.38 23.59 -3.15
C GLU A 5 -5.68 23.45 -4.63
N SER A 6 -4.87 24.05 -5.52
CA SER A 6 -5.09 23.94 -6.97
C SER A 6 -4.98 22.51 -7.50
N LEU A 7 -4.09 21.72 -6.92
CA LEU A 7 -3.94 20.30 -7.25
C LEU A 7 -5.13 19.49 -6.76
N TYR A 8 -5.60 19.75 -5.53
CA TYR A 8 -6.75 19.05 -4.97
C TYR A 8 -8.04 19.35 -5.73
N GLN A 9 -8.30 20.61 -6.02
CA GLN A 9 -9.46 21.00 -6.85
C GLN A 9 -9.47 20.32 -8.23
N ARG A 10 -8.30 20.18 -8.86
CA ARG A 10 -8.16 19.43 -10.11
C ARG A 10 -8.38 17.94 -9.92
N ALA A 11 -7.83 17.37 -8.84
CA ALA A 11 -8.02 15.96 -8.51
C ALA A 11 -9.49 15.61 -8.29
N CYS A 12 -10.24 16.44 -7.58
CA CYS A 12 -11.68 16.24 -7.36
C CYS A 12 -12.52 16.17 -8.64
N LYS A 13 -12.03 16.74 -9.75
CA LYS A 13 -12.72 16.67 -11.05
C LYS A 13 -12.55 15.32 -11.78
N VAL A 14 -11.51 14.56 -11.42
CA VAL A 14 -11.10 13.36 -12.18
C VAL A 14 -10.88 12.13 -11.30
N ILE A 15 -10.81 12.31 -10.00
CA ILE A 15 -10.62 11.23 -9.02
C ILE A 15 -11.72 11.30 -7.96
N PRO A 16 -12.46 10.24 -7.68
CA PRO A 16 -13.48 10.24 -6.63
C PRO A 16 -12.92 10.71 -5.29
N GLY A 17 -13.50 11.76 -4.70
CA GLY A 17 -13.01 12.39 -3.48
C GLY A 17 -11.63 13.06 -3.60
N GLY A 18 -11.10 13.22 -4.81
CA GLY A 18 -9.79 13.85 -5.08
C GLY A 18 -8.56 13.02 -4.66
N VAL A 19 -8.75 11.78 -4.24
CA VAL A 19 -7.67 10.91 -3.71
C VAL A 19 -7.86 9.46 -4.10
N ASN A 20 -6.76 8.71 -4.26
CA ASN A 20 -6.78 7.27 -4.54
C ASN A 20 -6.81 6.41 -3.26
N SER A 21 -6.86 7.04 -2.08
CA SER A 21 -7.06 6.37 -0.81
C SER A 21 -7.77 7.33 0.16
N PRO A 22 -8.89 6.92 0.79
CA PRO A 22 -9.70 7.79 1.66
C PRO A 22 -8.92 8.48 2.78
N VAL A 23 -7.92 7.80 3.37
CA VAL A 23 -7.11 8.39 4.44
C VAL A 23 -6.28 9.59 3.99
N ARG A 24 -6.05 9.76 2.69
CA ARG A 24 -5.30 10.89 2.14
C ARG A 24 -6.15 12.14 1.92
N ALA A 25 -7.48 12.04 2.06
CA ALA A 25 -8.40 13.15 1.85
C ALA A 25 -8.42 14.17 3.00
N PHE A 26 -7.78 13.87 4.13
CA PHE A 26 -7.75 14.71 5.34
C PHE A 26 -9.12 14.96 5.97
N ASN A 27 -10.17 14.19 5.61
CA ASN A 27 -11.53 14.38 6.14
C ASN A 27 -11.60 14.34 7.67
N GLY A 28 -10.78 13.52 8.31
CA GLY A 28 -10.75 13.38 9.77
C GLY A 28 -9.91 14.44 10.50
N VAL A 29 -9.04 15.15 9.80
CA VAL A 29 -8.10 16.14 10.38
C VAL A 29 -8.30 17.55 9.85
N GLY A 30 -9.06 17.68 8.77
CA GLY A 30 -9.30 18.96 8.09
C GLY A 30 -8.11 19.46 7.28
N GLY A 31 -8.34 20.53 6.52
CA GLY A 31 -7.34 21.13 5.64
C GLY A 31 -7.26 20.49 4.26
N THR A 32 -6.30 20.95 3.47
CA THR A 32 -6.06 20.48 2.11
C THR A 32 -5.02 19.37 2.10
N PRO A 33 -5.27 18.25 1.40
CA PRO A 33 -4.29 17.17 1.26
C PRO A 33 -2.94 17.63 0.72
N LEU A 34 -1.87 17.08 1.27
CA LEU A 34 -0.51 17.39 0.84
C LEU A 34 -0.18 16.62 -0.46
N TYR A 35 0.50 17.31 -1.38
CA TYR A 35 1.08 16.72 -2.59
C TYR A 35 2.60 16.75 -2.47
N VAL A 36 3.23 15.61 -2.62
CA VAL A 36 4.68 15.42 -2.50
C VAL A 36 5.27 15.27 -3.90
N GLU A 37 6.36 15.94 -4.19
CA GLU A 37 7.07 15.87 -5.46
C GLU A 37 8.31 14.99 -5.40
N SER A 38 8.99 14.96 -4.27
CA SER A 38 10.22 14.17 -4.10
C SER A 38 10.47 13.82 -2.65
N GLY A 39 11.37 12.87 -2.43
CA GLY A 39 11.84 12.50 -1.10
C GLY A 39 13.27 11.97 -1.14
N LYS A 40 14.02 12.17 -0.05
CA LYS A 40 15.35 11.60 0.16
C LYS A 40 15.55 11.31 1.65
N GLY A 41 15.94 10.10 1.98
CA GLY A 41 16.09 9.66 3.38
C GLY A 41 14.79 9.86 4.15
N SER A 42 14.82 10.59 5.25
CA SER A 42 13.64 10.90 6.09
C SER A 42 12.88 12.17 5.66
N LYS A 43 13.26 12.83 4.55
CA LYS A 43 12.67 14.09 4.13
C LYS A 43 11.85 13.94 2.87
N ILE A 44 10.73 14.67 2.83
CA ILE A 44 9.89 14.85 1.64
C ILE A 44 9.80 16.32 1.28
N ARG A 45 9.74 16.60 -0.02
CA ARG A 45 9.51 17.94 -0.55
C ARG A 45 8.11 18.01 -1.15
N THR A 46 7.34 18.96 -0.70
CA THR A 46 5.95 19.17 -1.15
C THR A 46 5.88 20.07 -2.38
N ALA A 47 4.76 20.03 -3.08
CA ALA A 47 4.52 20.78 -4.31
C ALA A 47 4.56 22.31 -4.14
N ASP A 48 4.38 22.82 -2.93
CA ASP A 48 4.54 24.22 -2.55
C ASP A 48 5.98 24.55 -2.10
N GLY A 49 6.91 23.59 -2.21
CA GLY A 49 8.34 23.80 -1.97
C GLY A 49 8.80 23.57 -0.53
N ARG A 50 7.91 23.25 0.41
CA ARG A 50 8.31 22.96 1.80
C ARG A 50 9.03 21.64 1.91
N THR A 51 9.96 21.54 2.85
CA THR A 51 10.59 20.27 3.23
C THR A 51 10.07 19.84 4.59
N LEU A 52 9.55 18.62 4.66
CA LEU A 52 8.97 18.03 5.86
C LEU A 52 9.73 16.76 6.23
N THR A 53 9.68 16.38 7.52
CA THR A 53 10.11 15.06 7.95
C THR A 53 8.95 14.08 7.78
N ASP A 54 9.20 12.96 7.11
CA ASP A 54 8.21 11.91 6.92
C ASP A 54 8.25 10.92 8.09
N PHE A 55 7.21 10.95 8.92
CA PHE A 55 6.97 9.97 10.00
C PHE A 55 6.00 8.86 9.59
N CYS A 56 5.44 8.93 8.37
CA CYS A 56 4.53 7.91 7.87
C CYS A 56 5.28 6.72 7.26
N CYS A 57 6.42 6.98 6.61
CA CYS A 57 7.29 5.96 5.99
C CYS A 57 6.51 4.97 5.11
N SER A 58 5.55 5.48 4.31
CA SER A 58 4.67 4.66 3.45
C SER A 58 3.95 3.55 4.23
N TRP A 59 3.42 3.86 5.41
CA TRP A 59 2.75 2.94 6.34
C TRP A 59 3.65 1.79 6.80
N GLY A 60 4.94 2.09 7.00
CA GLY A 60 5.95 1.15 7.49
C GLY A 60 6.69 0.35 6.42
N ALA A 61 6.32 0.48 5.15
CA ALA A 61 7.00 -0.25 4.07
C ALA A 61 8.39 0.32 3.74
N MET A 62 8.64 1.59 4.04
CA MET A 62 9.85 2.32 3.63
C MET A 62 10.91 2.34 4.73
N ILE A 63 11.51 1.19 5.03
CA ILE A 63 12.49 1.04 6.12
C ILE A 63 13.86 1.69 5.83
N LEU A 64 14.23 1.88 4.56
CA LEU A 64 15.50 2.50 4.15
C LEU A 64 15.35 4.01 3.87
N GLY A 65 14.14 4.55 4.02
CA GLY A 65 13.83 5.92 3.65
C GLY A 65 13.65 6.14 2.15
N HIS A 66 13.34 7.38 1.78
CA HIS A 66 13.07 7.77 0.40
C HIS A 66 14.33 7.73 -0.46
N ALA A 67 14.19 7.24 -1.68
CA ALA A 67 15.20 7.27 -2.75
C ALA A 67 16.59 6.80 -2.27
N HIS A 68 16.64 5.64 -1.58
CA HIS A 68 17.92 5.03 -1.19
C HIS A 68 18.77 4.73 -2.42
N ASP A 69 20.04 5.13 -2.40
CA ASP A 69 20.88 5.14 -3.60
C ASP A 69 21.05 3.76 -4.24
N GLU A 70 21.32 2.73 -3.47
CA GLU A 70 21.45 1.36 -3.97
C GLU A 70 20.13 0.83 -4.55
N VAL A 71 19.00 1.14 -3.90
CA VAL A 71 17.67 0.72 -4.38
C VAL A 71 17.31 1.41 -5.68
N THR A 72 17.53 2.72 -5.79
CA THR A 72 17.27 3.47 -7.02
C THR A 72 18.17 3.04 -8.17
N ALA A 73 19.44 2.75 -7.88
CA ALA A 73 20.38 2.21 -8.87
C ALA A 73 19.93 0.83 -9.38
N ALA A 74 19.53 -0.07 -8.49
CA ALA A 74 19.02 -1.40 -8.84
C ALA A 74 17.74 -1.33 -9.68
N ILE A 75 16.79 -0.45 -9.30
CA ILE A 75 15.55 -0.22 -10.07
C ILE A 75 15.89 0.30 -11.47
N SER A 76 16.77 1.29 -11.59
CA SER A 76 17.16 1.86 -12.89
C SER A 76 17.85 0.84 -13.78
N ALA A 77 18.73 0.02 -13.22
CA ALA A 77 19.41 -1.05 -13.95
C ALA A 77 18.43 -2.13 -14.45
N GLN A 78 17.42 -2.48 -13.63
CA GLN A 78 16.40 -3.45 -14.03
C GLN A 78 15.41 -2.85 -15.04
N ALA A 79 15.02 -1.59 -14.87
CA ALA A 79 14.13 -0.91 -15.80
C ALA A 79 14.68 -0.87 -17.23
N ALA A 80 16.01 -0.72 -17.37
CA ALA A 80 16.69 -0.77 -18.67
C ALA A 80 16.64 -2.14 -19.35
N LYS A 81 16.37 -3.22 -18.60
CA LYS A 81 16.23 -4.60 -19.13
C LYS A 81 14.77 -4.98 -19.39
N GLY A 82 13.84 -4.22 -18.84
CA GLY A 82 12.40 -4.48 -18.86
C GLY A 82 11.83 -4.72 -17.48
N THR A 83 10.55 -4.40 -17.33
CA THR A 83 9.83 -4.42 -16.05
C THR A 83 8.72 -5.46 -15.99
N THR A 84 8.35 -6.07 -17.12
CA THR A 84 7.34 -7.14 -17.20
C THR A 84 7.58 -7.98 -18.45
N PHE A 85 7.48 -9.30 -18.31
CA PHE A 85 7.74 -10.24 -19.39
C PHE A 85 6.58 -11.22 -19.63
N GLY A 86 5.64 -11.34 -18.69
CA GLY A 86 4.59 -12.36 -18.74
C GLY A 86 5.12 -13.80 -18.59
N ILE A 87 6.40 -13.96 -18.24
CA ILE A 87 7.13 -15.23 -18.12
C ILE A 87 7.97 -15.13 -16.83
N ASN A 88 8.36 -16.28 -16.27
CA ASN A 88 9.15 -16.35 -15.04
C ASN A 88 10.53 -15.67 -15.19
N THR A 89 10.99 -15.08 -14.12
CA THR A 89 12.30 -14.41 -14.05
C THR A 89 13.22 -15.06 -13.01
N PRO A 90 14.53 -15.02 -13.19
CA PRO A 90 15.48 -15.49 -12.18
C PRO A 90 15.34 -14.75 -10.85
N ASP A 91 14.98 -13.47 -10.86
CA ASP A 91 14.86 -12.64 -9.67
C ASP A 91 13.74 -13.10 -8.74
N GLU A 92 12.66 -13.68 -9.28
CA GLU A 92 11.59 -14.29 -8.47
C GLU A 92 12.11 -15.46 -7.62
N VAL A 93 12.97 -16.30 -8.22
CA VAL A 93 13.58 -17.44 -7.54
C VAL A 93 14.52 -16.95 -6.44
N LEU A 94 15.44 -16.06 -6.78
CA LEU A 94 16.41 -15.50 -5.84
C LEU A 94 15.73 -14.79 -4.67
N PHE A 95 14.65 -14.06 -4.93
CA PHE A 95 13.89 -13.39 -3.87
C PHE A 95 13.19 -14.39 -2.95
N ALA A 96 12.55 -15.43 -3.49
CA ALA A 96 11.93 -16.48 -2.70
C ALA A 96 12.94 -17.24 -1.82
N GLU A 97 14.12 -17.55 -2.36
CA GLU A 97 15.23 -18.17 -1.61
C GLU A 97 15.72 -17.29 -0.46
N ARG A 98 15.88 -15.98 -0.69
CA ARG A 98 16.27 -15.02 0.34
C ARG A 98 15.22 -14.88 1.44
N LEU A 99 13.94 -14.91 1.11
CA LEU A 99 12.85 -14.89 2.09
C LEU A 99 12.89 -16.16 2.95
N ARG A 100 13.02 -17.33 2.35
CA ARG A 100 13.12 -18.60 3.09
C ARG A 100 14.33 -18.64 4.03
N ALA A 101 15.47 -18.12 3.58
CA ALA A 101 16.68 -18.07 4.43
C ALA A 101 16.51 -17.17 5.66
N ARG A 102 15.67 -16.14 5.59
CA ARG A 102 15.41 -15.20 6.69
C ARG A 102 14.26 -15.60 7.60
N VAL A 103 13.30 -16.36 7.09
CA VAL A 103 12.11 -16.78 7.81
C VAL A 103 12.01 -18.30 7.75
N PRO A 104 12.59 -19.03 8.73
CA PRO A 104 12.72 -20.49 8.68
C PRO A 104 11.40 -21.26 8.57
N SER A 105 10.28 -20.65 8.99
CA SER A 105 8.94 -21.24 8.86
C SER A 105 8.37 -21.22 7.45
N LEU A 106 9.00 -20.50 6.52
CA LEU A 106 8.56 -20.45 5.13
C LEU A 106 9.16 -21.61 4.33
N GLU A 107 8.38 -22.64 4.09
CA GLU A 107 8.79 -23.75 3.20
C GLU A 107 8.66 -23.37 1.73
N ARG A 108 7.59 -22.66 1.38
CA ARG A 108 7.29 -22.21 0.02
C ARG A 108 6.76 -20.77 0.04
N VAL A 109 7.07 -20.03 -1.01
CA VAL A 109 6.68 -18.61 -1.15
C VAL A 109 5.94 -18.43 -2.48
N ARG A 110 4.83 -17.70 -2.44
CA ARG A 110 4.15 -17.20 -3.62
C ARG A 110 4.11 -15.68 -3.57
N LEU A 111 4.61 -15.05 -4.61
CA LEU A 111 4.56 -13.60 -4.78
C LEU A 111 3.24 -13.18 -5.41
N VAL A 112 2.72 -12.04 -4.99
CA VAL A 112 1.51 -11.38 -5.51
C VAL A 112 1.73 -9.88 -5.56
N ASN A 113 0.86 -9.13 -6.24
CA ASN A 113 1.10 -7.71 -6.48
C ASN A 113 0.71 -6.79 -5.29
N SER A 114 -0.09 -7.27 -4.36
CA SER A 114 -0.57 -6.44 -3.25
C SER A 114 -0.85 -7.26 -1.98
N GLY A 115 -0.91 -6.57 -0.83
CA GLY A 115 -1.35 -7.17 0.43
C GLY A 115 -2.79 -7.70 0.36
N THR A 116 -3.67 -7.04 -0.40
CA THR A 116 -5.03 -7.52 -0.64
C THR A 116 -5.04 -8.90 -1.32
N GLU A 117 -4.24 -9.07 -2.38
CA GLU A 117 -4.12 -10.37 -3.07
C GLU A 117 -3.49 -11.44 -2.17
N ALA A 118 -2.50 -11.07 -1.35
CA ALA A 118 -1.90 -11.99 -0.39
C ALA A 118 -2.92 -12.50 0.62
N VAL A 119 -3.70 -11.59 1.23
CA VAL A 119 -4.75 -11.95 2.19
C VAL A 119 -5.87 -12.76 1.53
N MET A 120 -6.35 -12.36 0.36
CA MET A 120 -7.34 -13.14 -0.40
C MET A 120 -6.86 -14.56 -0.67
N THR A 121 -5.61 -14.72 -1.07
CA THR A 121 -5.02 -16.03 -1.34
C THR A 121 -4.89 -16.86 -0.07
N ALA A 122 -4.40 -16.26 1.02
CA ALA A 122 -4.28 -16.92 2.32
C ALA A 122 -5.64 -17.43 2.85
N LEU A 123 -6.68 -16.61 2.75
CA LEU A 123 -8.04 -16.98 3.15
C LEU A 123 -8.60 -18.13 2.29
N ARG A 124 -8.33 -18.09 0.99
CA ARG A 124 -8.74 -19.17 0.08
C ARG A 124 -8.06 -20.50 0.45
N ILE A 125 -6.76 -20.46 0.70
CA ILE A 125 -6.00 -21.64 1.12
C ILE A 125 -6.52 -22.15 2.46
N ALA A 126 -6.70 -21.28 3.45
CA ALA A 126 -7.20 -21.66 4.77
C ALA A 126 -8.57 -22.33 4.69
N ARG A 127 -9.50 -21.78 3.91
CA ARG A 127 -10.82 -22.37 3.70
C ARG A 127 -10.75 -23.71 2.95
N GLY A 128 -9.90 -23.79 1.91
CA GLY A 128 -9.73 -25.01 1.12
C GLY A 128 -9.17 -26.19 1.93
N VAL A 129 -8.16 -25.91 2.78
CA VAL A 129 -7.52 -26.93 3.60
C VAL A 129 -8.38 -27.36 4.78
N THR A 130 -9.10 -26.42 5.41
CA THR A 130 -9.86 -26.71 6.64
C THR A 130 -11.33 -27.04 6.41
N GLY A 131 -11.89 -26.71 5.25
CA GLY A 131 -13.34 -26.76 4.99
C GLY A 131 -14.16 -25.72 5.76
N ARG A 132 -13.52 -24.88 6.59
CA ARG A 132 -14.19 -23.89 7.43
C ARG A 132 -14.54 -22.64 6.64
N LYS A 133 -15.71 -22.06 6.91
CA LYS A 133 -16.20 -20.86 6.21
C LYS A 133 -15.92 -19.57 6.98
N ARG A 134 -15.99 -19.62 8.32
CA ARG A 134 -15.89 -18.45 9.20
C ARG A 134 -14.44 -18.04 9.38
N ILE A 135 -14.23 -16.71 9.48
CA ILE A 135 -12.95 -16.07 9.74
C ILE A 135 -13.15 -15.15 10.94
N ILE A 136 -12.15 -15.10 11.81
CA ILE A 136 -12.06 -14.15 12.91
C ILE A 136 -11.06 -13.08 12.51
N LYS A 137 -11.43 -11.82 12.64
CA LYS A 137 -10.53 -10.67 12.52
C LYS A 137 -10.77 -9.71 13.68
N PHE A 138 -9.79 -8.91 14.02
CA PHE A 138 -9.93 -7.86 15.02
C PHE A 138 -10.60 -6.62 14.40
N ASP A 139 -11.51 -6.00 15.16
CA ASP A 139 -12.10 -4.72 14.78
C ASP A 139 -11.03 -3.64 14.64
N GLY A 140 -11.24 -2.71 13.72
CA GLY A 140 -10.32 -1.62 13.46
C GLY A 140 -9.07 -2.01 12.67
N CYS A 141 -8.80 -3.30 12.41
CA CYS A 141 -7.65 -3.73 11.63
C CYS A 141 -7.95 -3.75 10.14
N TYR A 142 -7.06 -3.15 9.34
CA TYR A 142 -7.12 -3.17 7.89
C TYR A 142 -6.31 -4.35 7.33
N HIS A 143 -6.94 -5.18 6.51
CA HIS A 143 -6.34 -6.35 5.88
C HIS A 143 -6.57 -6.42 4.36
N GLY A 144 -6.65 -5.28 3.71
CA GLY A 144 -6.88 -5.20 2.27
C GLY A 144 -8.33 -4.94 1.91
N HIS A 145 -8.61 -4.87 0.61
CA HIS A 145 -9.85 -4.37 0.03
C HIS A 145 -10.80 -5.49 -0.43
N SER A 146 -10.66 -6.70 0.09
CA SER A 146 -11.62 -7.78 -0.19
C SER A 146 -12.84 -7.68 0.75
N ASP A 147 -14.04 -8.02 0.27
CA ASP A 147 -15.30 -7.89 1.00
C ASP A 147 -15.24 -8.50 2.40
N SER A 148 -14.72 -9.72 2.50
CA SER A 148 -14.59 -10.42 3.79
C SER A 148 -13.66 -9.71 4.79
N MET A 149 -12.82 -8.79 4.34
CA MET A 149 -11.86 -8.04 5.17
C MET A 149 -12.28 -6.59 5.42
N LEU A 150 -13.26 -6.08 4.69
CA LEU A 150 -13.77 -4.72 4.87
C LEU A 150 -14.79 -4.60 6.01
N VAL A 151 -15.34 -5.71 6.50
CA VAL A 151 -16.24 -5.69 7.66
C VAL A 151 -15.51 -5.13 8.87
N SER A 152 -16.04 -4.10 9.50
CA SER A 152 -15.44 -3.40 10.66
C SER A 152 -13.94 -3.08 10.45
N ALA A 153 -13.54 -2.74 9.23
CA ALA A 153 -12.15 -2.41 8.91
C ALA A 153 -11.80 -1.01 9.42
N GLY A 154 -10.57 -0.88 9.93
CA GLY A 154 -10.06 0.34 10.57
C GLY A 154 -9.84 1.52 9.65
N SER A 155 -8.74 2.16 9.77
CA SER A 155 -8.31 3.51 9.34
C SER A 155 -8.94 4.14 8.07
N GLY A 156 -9.28 3.38 7.05
CA GLY A 156 -9.91 3.90 5.82
C GLY A 156 -11.41 4.23 5.97
N LEU A 157 -12.09 3.63 6.94
CA LEU A 157 -13.53 3.79 7.20
C LEU A 157 -13.80 4.74 8.37
N LEU A 158 -12.91 4.77 9.37
CA LEU A 158 -13.03 5.66 10.54
C LEU A 158 -12.94 7.14 10.15
N THR A 159 -12.32 7.48 9.04
CA THR A 159 -12.32 8.84 8.50
C THR A 159 -13.68 9.29 7.98
N GLY A 160 -14.62 8.37 7.75
CA GLY A 160 -16.00 8.67 7.35
C GLY A 160 -17.06 8.48 8.44
N GLY A 161 -16.69 8.04 9.65
CA GLY A 161 -17.62 7.85 10.77
C GLY A 161 -18.59 6.67 10.64
N THR A 162 -18.39 5.77 9.66
CA THR A 162 -19.23 4.59 9.43
C THR A 162 -18.54 3.31 9.92
N VAL A 163 -19.26 2.53 10.74
CA VAL A 163 -18.79 1.27 11.33
C VAL A 163 -18.77 0.12 10.31
N SER A 164 -19.42 0.27 9.17
CA SER A 164 -19.46 -0.73 8.10
C SER A 164 -19.16 -0.11 6.73
N SER A 165 -18.45 -0.84 5.89
CA SER A 165 -18.19 -0.42 4.51
C SER A 165 -19.46 -0.55 3.67
N LEU A 166 -19.86 0.53 3.01
CA LEU A 166 -20.94 0.48 2.02
C LEU A 166 -20.56 -0.49 0.89
N GLY A 167 -21.50 -1.35 0.49
CA GLY A 167 -21.31 -2.33 -0.58
C GLY A 167 -20.67 -3.66 -0.15
N VAL A 168 -20.45 -3.88 1.14
CA VAL A 168 -20.07 -5.21 1.66
C VAL A 168 -21.32 -6.02 1.93
N SER A 169 -21.38 -7.25 1.39
CA SER A 169 -22.47 -8.20 1.58
C SER A 169 -22.43 -8.89 2.93
#